data_3d25112865d0f061a2afd67ed9a0ae7d
#
_entry.id   3d25112865d0f061a2afd67ed9a0ae7d
#
_cell.length_a   1.000
_cell.length_b   1.000
_cell.length_c   1.000
_cell.angle_alpha   90.00
_cell.angle_beta   90.00
_cell.angle_gamma   90.00
#
_symmetry.space_group_name_H-M   'P 1'
#
loop_
_entity.id
_entity.type
_entity.pdbx_description
1 polymer ?
#
loop_
_entity_poly.entity_id
_entity_poly.type
_entity_poly.pdbx_seq_one_letter_code
_entity_poly.pdbx_strand_id
1 'polypeptide(L)'
;MKEKVVLAYSGGLDTTAIIPWLKETFDYEVICCCIDCGQGNELVGLDERAKLSGASKLYIENVIDEFSEDFIMPCVKAGAVYENKYLLGTSMARPVIAKKLVEIARKEGAVAICHGATGKGNDQIRFELGIKALAPDIKVIAPWRMTDVWTMQYREDELAYCKAHGIDLPFDANHSYSRDRNLWHISHEGLELEDPSNEPNYDDLLVLTTPPEKAPDEGEYVTMTFEAGVPKTLNGKEMKVSEIITELNKLGGKHGIGIVDIVENRVVGMKSRGVYETPGGTILMAAHEQLEELILDRETLKTKKDLGNLLAEVVYEGKWYTPLREAIQAFVDVTQKYVTGEVKFKLFKGNIIKAGESSPYSLYNESLASFTTGDLYDHHDADGFITLFGLPLKVRAMKMQELEKNNNK
;
A
#
# COMPACT_ATOMS: atom_id res chain seq x y z
N MET A 1 16.58 -35.17 -14.75
CA MET A 1 15.36 -34.32 -14.65
C MET A 1 15.81 -32.90 -14.93
N LYS A 2 15.02 -32.14 -15.64
CA LYS A 2 15.31 -30.69 -15.85
C LYS A 2 15.26 -29.97 -14.51
N GLU A 3 16.08 -28.96 -14.35
CA GLU A 3 15.96 -28.05 -13.22
C GLU A 3 14.65 -27.26 -13.31
N LYS A 4 14.08 -26.90 -12.17
CA LYS A 4 12.80 -26.19 -12.09
C LYS A 4 13.00 -24.71 -11.77
N VAL A 5 12.17 -23.86 -12.39
CA VAL A 5 12.04 -22.45 -12.05
C VAL A 5 10.59 -22.12 -11.69
N VAL A 6 10.38 -21.33 -10.64
CA VAL A 6 9.07 -20.77 -10.31
C VAL A 6 8.98 -19.35 -10.91
N LEU A 7 7.97 -19.12 -11.74
CA LEU A 7 7.70 -17.84 -12.35
C LEU A 7 6.56 -17.14 -11.59
N ALA A 8 6.81 -15.91 -11.12
CA ALA A 8 5.76 -15.00 -10.67
C ALA A 8 4.88 -14.65 -11.88
N TYR A 9 3.71 -15.26 -11.98
CA TYR A 9 2.86 -15.25 -13.15
C TYR A 9 1.59 -14.44 -12.93
N SER A 10 1.47 -13.31 -13.60
CA SER A 10 0.26 -12.49 -13.59
C SER A 10 -0.74 -12.85 -14.70
N GLY A 11 -0.30 -13.62 -15.69
CA GLY A 11 -1.08 -13.87 -16.91
C GLY A 11 -1.06 -12.72 -17.92
N GLY A 12 -0.30 -11.66 -17.65
CA GLY A 12 -0.03 -10.57 -18.61
C GLY A 12 0.92 -11.00 -19.71
N LEU A 13 1.08 -10.14 -20.72
CA LEU A 13 1.91 -10.41 -21.90
C LEU A 13 3.35 -10.77 -21.50
N ASP A 14 3.99 -9.92 -20.71
CA ASP A 14 5.39 -10.06 -20.29
C ASP A 14 5.63 -11.43 -19.61
N THR A 15 4.81 -11.75 -18.59
CA THR A 15 4.98 -13.02 -17.87
C THR A 15 4.63 -14.24 -18.70
N THR A 16 3.79 -14.08 -19.70
CA THR A 16 3.45 -15.15 -20.65
C THR A 16 4.60 -15.40 -21.65
N ALA A 17 5.23 -14.36 -22.19
CA ALA A 17 6.40 -14.46 -23.04
C ALA A 17 7.62 -15.07 -22.32
N ILE A 18 7.75 -14.82 -21.02
CA ILE A 18 8.83 -15.38 -20.18
C ILE A 18 8.78 -16.91 -20.10
N ILE A 19 7.60 -17.55 -20.21
CA ILE A 19 7.50 -19.02 -20.09
C ILE A 19 8.32 -19.74 -21.18
N PRO A 20 8.06 -19.55 -22.50
CA PRO A 20 8.88 -20.20 -23.54
C PRO A 20 10.33 -19.73 -23.49
N TRP A 21 10.59 -18.46 -23.18
CA TRP A 21 11.93 -17.92 -23.08
C TRP A 21 12.79 -18.64 -22.00
N LEU A 22 12.25 -18.92 -20.83
CA LEU A 22 12.95 -19.67 -19.79
C LEU A 22 13.30 -21.10 -20.21
N LYS A 23 12.43 -21.73 -21.00
CA LYS A 23 12.64 -23.08 -21.53
C LYS A 23 13.73 -23.10 -22.59
N GLU A 24 13.77 -22.12 -23.46
CA GLU A 24 14.75 -22.04 -24.57
C GLU A 24 16.13 -21.61 -24.06
N THR A 25 16.16 -20.61 -23.16
CA THR A 25 17.42 -20.01 -22.71
C THR A 25 18.14 -20.87 -21.68
N PHE A 26 17.39 -21.52 -20.76
CA PHE A 26 17.97 -22.23 -19.60
C PHE A 26 17.60 -23.71 -19.52
N ASP A 27 16.80 -24.21 -20.44
CA ASP A 27 16.26 -25.60 -20.42
C ASP A 27 15.50 -25.94 -19.13
N TYR A 28 14.84 -24.95 -18.50
CA TYR A 28 14.07 -25.13 -17.28
C TYR A 28 12.70 -25.78 -17.52
N GLU A 29 12.25 -26.52 -16.52
CA GLU A 29 10.83 -26.81 -16.31
C GLU A 29 10.19 -25.63 -15.60
N VAL A 30 9.21 -24.95 -16.25
CA VAL A 30 8.60 -23.72 -15.74
C VAL A 30 7.34 -24.02 -14.97
N ILE A 31 7.32 -23.61 -13.70
CA ILE A 31 6.17 -23.66 -12.81
C ILE A 31 5.64 -22.23 -12.63
N CYS A 32 4.45 -21.97 -13.11
CA CYS A 32 3.79 -20.68 -12.92
C CYS A 32 3.16 -20.60 -11.53
N CYS A 33 3.24 -19.42 -10.94
CA CYS A 33 2.65 -19.14 -9.64
C CYS A 33 1.98 -17.78 -9.65
N CYS A 34 0.64 -17.76 -9.57
CA CYS A 34 -0.16 -16.57 -9.39
C CYS A 34 -0.64 -16.49 -7.93
N ILE A 35 -0.42 -15.37 -7.30
CA ILE A 35 -0.86 -15.13 -5.92
C ILE A 35 -2.06 -14.21 -5.97
N ASP A 36 -3.20 -14.72 -5.48
CA ASP A 36 -4.45 -13.98 -5.40
C ASP A 36 -4.45 -13.10 -4.16
N CYS A 37 -4.13 -11.82 -4.37
CA CYS A 37 -4.24 -10.75 -3.40
C CYS A 37 -5.55 -9.93 -3.53
N GLY A 38 -6.54 -10.45 -4.26
CA GLY A 38 -7.82 -9.76 -4.50
C GLY A 38 -7.89 -8.98 -5.81
N GLN A 39 -7.17 -9.43 -6.88
CA GLN A 39 -7.22 -8.83 -8.20
C GLN A 39 -8.47 -9.18 -9.01
N GLY A 40 -9.37 -10.02 -8.48
CA GLY A 40 -10.69 -10.28 -9.02
C GLY A 40 -10.67 -11.02 -10.37
N ASN A 41 -11.29 -10.42 -11.39
CA ASN A 41 -11.46 -11.07 -12.72
C ASN A 41 -10.15 -11.32 -13.49
N GLU A 42 -9.03 -10.74 -13.06
CA GLU A 42 -7.72 -10.96 -13.72
C GLU A 42 -7.26 -12.42 -13.63
N LEU A 43 -7.82 -13.20 -12.69
CA LEU A 43 -7.52 -14.62 -12.52
C LEU A 43 -8.24 -15.54 -13.54
N VAL A 44 -9.20 -15.01 -14.27
CA VAL A 44 -10.01 -15.81 -15.22
C VAL A 44 -9.16 -16.25 -16.41
N GLY A 45 -9.18 -17.55 -16.72
CA GLY A 45 -8.49 -18.13 -17.87
C GLY A 45 -6.98 -18.28 -17.72
N LEU A 46 -6.42 -18.09 -16.51
CA LEU A 46 -4.98 -18.26 -16.26
C LEU A 46 -4.49 -19.69 -16.53
N ASP A 47 -5.29 -20.73 -16.18
CA ASP A 47 -4.94 -22.13 -16.39
C ASP A 47 -4.70 -22.43 -17.87
N GLU A 48 -5.64 -22.05 -18.72
CA GLU A 48 -5.53 -22.27 -20.16
C GLU A 48 -4.34 -21.50 -20.73
N ARG A 49 -4.15 -20.27 -20.30
CA ARG A 49 -3.08 -19.39 -20.77
C ARG A 49 -1.70 -19.91 -20.39
N ALA A 50 -1.51 -20.30 -19.13
CA ALA A 50 -0.25 -20.90 -18.67
C ALA A 50 0.08 -22.20 -19.41
N LYS A 51 -0.92 -23.06 -19.61
CA LYS A 51 -0.78 -24.32 -20.34
C LYS A 51 -0.44 -24.11 -21.82
N LEU A 52 -1.14 -23.21 -22.50
CA LEU A 52 -0.85 -22.86 -23.91
C LEU A 52 0.56 -22.30 -24.07
N SER A 53 1.06 -21.56 -23.09
CA SER A 53 2.41 -21.00 -23.09
C SER A 53 3.49 -22.02 -22.74
N GLY A 54 3.11 -23.25 -22.35
CA GLY A 54 4.03 -24.36 -22.09
C GLY A 54 4.52 -24.47 -20.67
N ALA A 55 3.84 -23.85 -19.70
CA ALA A 55 4.08 -24.13 -18.28
C ALA A 55 3.79 -25.59 -17.93
N SER A 56 4.62 -26.21 -17.09
CA SER A 56 4.40 -27.57 -16.63
C SER A 56 3.35 -27.66 -15.53
N LYS A 57 3.18 -26.57 -14.76
CA LYS A 57 2.24 -26.46 -13.65
C LYS A 57 1.88 -25.01 -13.38
N LEU A 58 0.65 -24.79 -12.88
CA LEU A 58 0.20 -23.52 -12.37
C LEU A 58 -0.27 -23.68 -10.91
N TYR A 59 0.19 -22.81 -10.06
CA TYR A 59 -0.36 -22.54 -8.73
C TYR A 59 -1.14 -21.25 -8.73
N ILE A 60 -2.35 -21.27 -8.16
CA ILE A 60 -3.12 -20.08 -7.82
C ILE A 60 -3.36 -20.14 -6.31
N GLU A 61 -2.64 -19.32 -5.56
CA GLU A 61 -2.68 -19.32 -4.09
C GLU A 61 -3.47 -18.10 -3.62
N ASN A 62 -4.62 -18.35 -2.96
CA ASN A 62 -5.41 -17.27 -2.37
C ASN A 62 -4.81 -16.86 -1.02
N VAL A 63 -4.40 -15.60 -0.94
CA VAL A 63 -3.80 -15.01 0.27
C VAL A 63 -4.55 -13.76 0.74
N ILE A 64 -5.80 -13.56 0.32
CA ILE A 64 -6.58 -12.34 0.60
C ILE A 64 -6.65 -12.04 2.10
N ASP A 65 -6.97 -13.05 2.92
CA ASP A 65 -7.03 -12.90 4.39
C ASP A 65 -5.63 -12.63 4.97
N GLU A 66 -4.62 -13.43 4.60
CA GLU A 66 -3.22 -13.23 5.04
C GLU A 66 -2.71 -11.84 4.62
N PHE A 67 -3.00 -11.41 3.39
CA PHE A 67 -2.61 -10.08 2.91
C PHE A 67 -3.25 -8.98 3.73
N SER A 68 -4.53 -9.10 4.06
CA SER A 68 -5.25 -8.10 4.84
C SER A 68 -4.77 -8.03 6.29
N GLU A 69 -4.54 -9.16 6.93
CA GLU A 69 -4.21 -9.24 8.36
C GLU A 69 -2.74 -8.99 8.64
N ASP A 70 -1.83 -9.59 7.84
CA ASP A 70 -0.39 -9.62 8.12
C ASP A 70 0.40 -8.53 7.37
N PHE A 71 -0.16 -7.91 6.33
CA PHE A 71 0.54 -6.90 5.53
C PHE A 71 -0.18 -5.55 5.48
N ILE A 72 -1.50 -5.53 5.29
CA ILE A 72 -2.25 -4.27 5.28
C ILE A 72 -2.41 -3.73 6.71
N MET A 73 -2.92 -4.52 7.65
CA MET A 73 -3.19 -4.04 9.01
C MET A 73 -1.96 -3.52 9.75
N PRO A 74 -0.75 -4.10 9.63
CA PRO A 74 0.47 -3.49 10.17
C PRO A 74 0.70 -2.06 9.68
N CYS A 75 0.49 -1.79 8.40
CA CYS A 75 0.61 -0.45 7.82
C CYS A 75 -0.51 0.51 8.28
N VAL A 76 -1.75 0.01 8.38
CA VAL A 76 -2.89 0.79 8.91
C VAL A 76 -2.62 1.20 10.35
N LYS A 77 -2.26 0.27 11.22
CA LYS A 77 -1.94 0.53 12.64
C LYS A 77 -0.80 1.54 12.79
N ALA A 78 0.19 1.50 11.92
CA ALA A 78 1.29 2.45 11.91
C ALA A 78 0.90 3.83 11.38
N GLY A 79 -0.17 3.93 10.60
CA GLY A 79 -0.48 5.13 9.82
C GLY A 79 0.55 5.36 8.70
N ALA A 80 1.06 4.26 8.09
CA ALA A 80 2.11 4.32 7.10
C ALA A 80 1.59 4.83 5.75
N VAL A 81 2.04 6.01 5.35
CA VAL A 81 1.68 6.67 4.07
C VAL A 81 2.94 7.23 3.43
N TYR A 82 3.31 6.70 2.26
CA TYR A 82 4.50 7.17 1.55
C TYR A 82 4.25 8.56 0.92
N GLU A 83 5.21 9.48 1.14
CA GLU A 83 5.15 10.87 0.69
C GLU A 83 3.83 11.58 1.04
N ASN A 84 3.21 11.20 2.17
CA ASN A 84 1.93 11.72 2.68
C ASN A 84 0.73 11.53 1.73
N LYS A 85 0.80 10.64 0.77
CA LYS A 85 -0.25 10.41 -0.23
C LYS A 85 -0.48 8.94 -0.58
N TYR A 86 0.59 8.17 -0.79
CA TYR A 86 0.49 6.82 -1.31
C TYR A 86 0.30 5.80 -0.19
N LEU A 87 -0.82 5.09 -0.22
CA LEU A 87 -1.22 4.08 0.79
C LEU A 87 -0.58 2.69 0.55
N LEU A 88 0.56 2.62 -0.16
CA LEU A 88 1.45 1.46 -0.26
C LEU A 88 0.87 0.17 -0.87
N GLY A 89 -0.24 0.22 -1.59
CA GLY A 89 -0.97 -0.99 -2.00
C GLY A 89 -0.11 -2.01 -2.78
N THR A 90 0.66 -1.57 -3.78
CA THR A 90 1.60 -2.44 -4.49
C THR A 90 2.75 -2.88 -3.58
N SER A 91 3.27 -1.96 -2.77
CA SER A 91 4.42 -2.23 -1.90
C SER A 91 4.14 -3.28 -0.82
N MET A 92 2.92 -3.29 -0.28
CA MET A 92 2.48 -4.28 0.71
C MET A 92 2.19 -5.66 0.10
N ALA A 93 1.80 -5.72 -1.17
CA ALA A 93 1.51 -6.99 -1.84
C ALA A 93 2.79 -7.77 -2.21
N ARG A 94 3.89 -7.08 -2.56
CA ARG A 94 5.11 -7.76 -3.03
C ARG A 94 5.77 -8.67 -1.98
N PRO A 95 5.85 -8.34 -0.68
CA PRO A 95 6.39 -9.27 0.33
C PRO A 95 5.55 -10.54 0.52
N VAL A 96 4.22 -10.50 0.49
CA VAL A 96 3.40 -11.71 0.58
C VAL A 96 3.55 -12.57 -0.68
N ILE A 97 3.64 -11.96 -1.87
CA ILE A 97 3.90 -12.67 -3.11
C ILE A 97 5.27 -13.34 -3.06
N ALA A 98 6.32 -12.63 -2.67
CA ALA A 98 7.67 -13.20 -2.54
C ALA A 98 7.71 -14.38 -1.56
N LYS A 99 7.00 -14.30 -0.43
CA LYS A 99 6.86 -15.39 0.54
C LYS A 99 6.28 -16.64 -0.12
N LYS A 100 5.17 -16.51 -0.84
CA LYS A 100 4.51 -17.64 -1.51
C LYS A 100 5.34 -18.21 -2.66
N LEU A 101 6.02 -17.37 -3.42
CA LEU A 101 6.96 -17.85 -4.44
C LEU A 101 8.07 -18.70 -3.84
N VAL A 102 8.63 -18.30 -2.71
CA VAL A 102 9.66 -19.07 -1.99
C VAL A 102 9.08 -20.37 -1.44
N GLU A 103 7.90 -20.37 -0.82
CA GLU A 103 7.22 -21.56 -0.32
C GLU A 103 7.03 -22.60 -1.44
N ILE A 104 6.55 -22.15 -2.62
CA ILE A 104 6.34 -23.02 -3.78
C ILE A 104 7.68 -23.50 -4.38
N ALA A 105 8.68 -22.63 -4.46
CA ALA A 105 10.00 -23.01 -4.94
C ALA A 105 10.62 -24.10 -4.07
N ARG A 106 10.51 -24.00 -2.75
CA ARG A 106 10.94 -25.05 -1.81
C ARG A 106 10.16 -26.34 -1.98
N LYS A 107 8.83 -26.26 -2.10
CA LYS A 107 7.93 -27.40 -2.29
C LYS A 107 8.26 -28.18 -3.57
N GLU A 108 8.56 -27.48 -4.66
CA GLU A 108 8.86 -28.06 -5.96
C GLU A 108 10.33 -28.43 -6.16
N GLY A 109 11.21 -28.04 -5.23
CA GLY A 109 12.66 -28.21 -5.38
C GLY A 109 13.22 -27.36 -6.53
N ALA A 110 12.65 -26.17 -6.77
CA ALA A 110 13.10 -25.25 -7.80
C ALA A 110 14.41 -24.58 -7.40
N VAL A 111 15.30 -24.39 -8.38
CA VAL A 111 16.61 -23.77 -8.18
C VAL A 111 16.59 -22.26 -8.39
N ALA A 112 15.52 -21.77 -9.01
CA ALA A 112 15.37 -20.33 -9.35
C ALA A 112 13.93 -19.87 -9.18
N ILE A 113 13.79 -18.56 -8.94
CA ILE A 113 12.54 -17.80 -9.05
C ILE A 113 12.73 -16.73 -10.11
N CYS A 114 11.77 -16.61 -11.03
CA CYS A 114 11.74 -15.58 -12.06
C CYS A 114 10.60 -14.58 -11.83
N HIS A 115 10.83 -13.32 -12.13
CA HIS A 115 9.79 -12.29 -12.14
C HIS A 115 9.87 -11.43 -13.40
N GLY A 116 8.72 -10.90 -13.85
CA GLY A 116 8.59 -10.05 -15.03
C GLY A 116 8.68 -8.54 -14.74
N ALA A 117 9.13 -8.14 -13.54
CA ALA A 117 9.24 -6.71 -13.22
C ALA A 117 10.30 -6.03 -14.08
N THR A 118 9.93 -4.87 -14.66
CA THR A 118 10.81 -4.09 -15.53
C THR A 118 11.96 -3.43 -14.77
N GLY A 119 13.07 -3.14 -15.45
CA GLY A 119 14.23 -2.47 -14.86
C GLY A 119 13.99 -1.02 -14.41
N LYS A 120 12.85 -0.41 -14.79
CA LYS A 120 12.45 0.96 -14.43
C LYS A 120 11.55 1.03 -13.19
N GLY A 121 10.94 -0.10 -12.79
CA GLY A 121 9.99 -0.17 -11.68
C GLY A 121 10.63 -0.52 -10.34
N ASN A 122 9.94 -0.19 -9.24
CA ASN A 122 10.36 -0.55 -7.88
C ASN A 122 10.18 -2.06 -7.60
N ASP A 123 9.29 -2.74 -8.30
CA ASP A 123 8.88 -4.11 -8.01
C ASP A 123 10.01 -5.12 -8.12
N GLN A 124 10.96 -4.90 -9.03
CA GLN A 124 12.18 -5.70 -9.10
C GLN A 124 12.93 -5.72 -7.76
N ILE A 125 13.03 -4.55 -7.10
CA ILE A 125 13.70 -4.43 -5.79
C ILE A 125 12.90 -5.17 -4.74
N ARG A 126 11.59 -4.96 -4.69
CA ARG A 126 10.68 -5.56 -3.71
C ARG A 126 10.66 -7.08 -3.77
N PHE A 127 10.56 -7.67 -4.97
CA PHE A 127 10.66 -9.12 -5.15
C PHE A 127 12.01 -9.67 -4.71
N GLU A 128 13.09 -9.07 -5.19
CA GLU A 128 14.43 -9.61 -4.93
C GLU A 128 14.84 -9.48 -3.48
N LEU A 129 14.55 -8.36 -2.82
CA LEU A 129 14.84 -8.22 -1.39
C LEU A 129 14.04 -9.20 -0.55
N GLY A 130 12.75 -9.41 -0.89
CA GLY A 130 11.92 -10.43 -0.24
C GLY A 130 12.46 -11.84 -0.42
N ILE A 131 12.78 -12.21 -1.66
CA ILE A 131 13.36 -13.56 -1.95
C ILE A 131 14.71 -13.74 -1.26
N LYS A 132 15.62 -12.76 -1.32
CA LYS A 132 16.93 -12.81 -0.66
C LYS A 132 16.84 -12.98 0.85
N ALA A 133 15.86 -12.31 1.47
CA ALA A 133 15.65 -12.43 2.92
C ALA A 133 15.13 -13.81 3.31
N LEU A 134 14.24 -14.42 2.51
CA LEU A 134 13.57 -15.69 2.82
C LEU A 134 14.30 -16.91 2.28
N ALA A 135 15.03 -16.78 1.17
CA ALA A 135 15.71 -17.88 0.49
C ALA A 135 16.99 -17.40 -0.22
N PRO A 136 18.07 -17.10 0.55
CA PRO A 136 19.30 -16.55 0.00
C PRO A 136 20.04 -17.46 -0.99
N ASP A 137 19.73 -18.75 -0.98
CA ASP A 137 20.29 -19.80 -1.84
C ASP A 137 19.54 -19.96 -3.17
N ILE A 138 18.35 -19.40 -3.32
CA ILE A 138 17.58 -19.47 -4.58
C ILE A 138 18.02 -18.35 -5.53
N LYS A 139 18.35 -18.75 -6.77
CA LYS A 139 18.71 -17.81 -7.84
C LYS A 139 17.49 -16.97 -8.26
N VAL A 140 17.66 -15.66 -8.41
CA VAL A 140 16.65 -14.80 -9.01
C VAL A 140 16.96 -14.53 -10.48
N ILE A 141 15.95 -14.68 -11.34
CA ILE A 141 16.02 -14.40 -12.77
C ILE A 141 15.11 -13.19 -13.05
N ALA A 142 15.69 -12.14 -13.60
CA ALA A 142 15.02 -10.91 -13.96
C ALA A 142 15.29 -10.59 -15.44
N PRO A 143 14.47 -11.09 -16.39
CA PRO A 143 14.74 -11.00 -17.83
C PRO A 143 15.03 -9.58 -18.31
N TRP A 144 14.25 -8.59 -17.90
CA TRP A 144 14.40 -7.18 -18.29
C TRP A 144 15.78 -6.56 -17.99
N ARG A 145 16.60 -7.20 -17.16
CA ARG A 145 17.99 -6.79 -16.88
C ARG A 145 19.02 -7.70 -17.55
N MET A 146 18.59 -8.71 -18.27
CA MET A 146 19.45 -9.69 -18.95
C MET A 146 19.53 -9.38 -20.44
N THR A 147 19.94 -8.17 -20.78
CA THR A 147 19.91 -7.62 -22.16
C THR A 147 20.69 -8.41 -23.19
N ASP A 148 21.62 -9.26 -22.76
CA ASP A 148 22.39 -10.15 -23.65
C ASP A 148 21.57 -11.34 -24.18
N VAL A 149 20.50 -11.74 -23.46
CA VAL A 149 19.66 -12.90 -23.77
C VAL A 149 18.17 -12.59 -23.86
N TRP A 150 17.72 -11.48 -23.26
CA TRP A 150 16.36 -10.98 -23.37
C TRP A 150 16.33 -9.89 -24.45
N THR A 151 15.82 -10.23 -25.64
CA THR A 151 15.83 -9.35 -26.82
C THR A 151 14.53 -8.58 -27.04
N MET A 152 13.47 -8.92 -26.32
CA MET A 152 12.16 -8.28 -26.39
C MET A 152 12.16 -6.99 -25.57
N GLN A 153 12.32 -5.84 -26.23
CA GLN A 153 12.40 -4.53 -25.56
C GLN A 153 11.08 -3.77 -25.59
N TYR A 154 10.20 -4.12 -26.54
CA TYR A 154 8.93 -3.47 -26.77
C TYR A 154 7.80 -4.49 -26.73
N ARG A 155 6.59 -4.01 -26.45
CA ARG A 155 5.37 -4.82 -26.44
C ARG A 155 5.14 -5.58 -27.73
N GLU A 156 5.47 -4.96 -28.87
CA GLU A 156 5.35 -5.56 -30.20
C GLU A 156 6.29 -6.77 -30.36
N ASP A 157 7.49 -6.72 -29.79
CA ASP A 157 8.44 -7.83 -29.80
C ASP A 157 7.88 -9.03 -29.03
N GLU A 158 7.30 -8.78 -27.85
CA GLU A 158 6.68 -9.84 -27.02
C GLU A 158 5.46 -10.45 -27.73
N LEU A 159 4.62 -9.64 -28.36
CA LEU A 159 3.48 -10.13 -29.15
C LEU A 159 3.95 -10.99 -30.34
N ALA A 160 4.97 -10.54 -31.06
CA ALA A 160 5.56 -11.30 -32.16
C ALA A 160 6.17 -12.62 -31.68
N TYR A 161 6.87 -12.59 -30.54
CA TYR A 161 7.47 -13.77 -29.93
C TYR A 161 6.41 -14.78 -29.48
N CYS A 162 5.37 -14.33 -28.78
CA CYS A 162 4.25 -15.17 -28.36
C CYS A 162 3.57 -15.83 -29.58
N LYS A 163 3.31 -15.04 -30.63
CA LYS A 163 2.71 -15.56 -31.85
C LYS A 163 3.58 -16.61 -32.56
N ALA A 164 4.90 -16.40 -32.59
CA ALA A 164 5.84 -17.36 -33.17
C ALA A 164 5.84 -18.71 -32.41
N HIS A 165 5.49 -18.70 -31.12
CA HIS A 165 5.36 -19.88 -30.26
C HIS A 165 3.94 -20.45 -30.21
N GLY A 166 3.02 -19.97 -31.10
CA GLY A 166 1.64 -20.46 -31.17
C GLY A 166 0.79 -20.03 -29.97
N ILE A 167 1.22 -19.01 -29.23
CA ILE A 167 0.50 -18.45 -28.10
C ILE A 167 -0.36 -17.29 -28.64
N ASP A 168 -1.63 -17.60 -28.88
CA ASP A 168 -2.61 -16.59 -29.32
C ASP A 168 -3.29 -15.99 -28.07
N LEU A 169 -2.94 -14.76 -27.78
CA LEU A 169 -3.44 -14.05 -26.59
C LEU A 169 -4.41 -12.96 -27.01
N PRO A 170 -5.54 -12.79 -26.30
CA PRO A 170 -6.51 -11.75 -26.57
C PRO A 170 -6.01 -10.37 -26.08
N PHE A 171 -4.71 -10.08 -26.28
CA PHE A 171 -4.16 -8.78 -25.93
C PHE A 171 -4.32 -7.83 -27.10
N ASP A 172 -5.11 -6.78 -26.87
CA ASP A 172 -5.20 -5.68 -27.80
C ASP A 172 -3.86 -4.94 -27.86
N ALA A 173 -3.36 -4.69 -29.06
CA ALA A 173 -2.18 -3.86 -29.30
C ALA A 173 -2.43 -2.38 -28.95
N ASN A 174 -3.68 -2.02 -28.63
CA ASN A 174 -4.07 -0.65 -28.36
C ASN A 174 -3.52 -0.16 -26.99
N HIS A 175 -3.19 1.12 -26.98
CA HIS A 175 -2.72 1.81 -25.79
C HIS A 175 -3.70 1.62 -24.63
N SER A 176 -3.22 1.01 -23.56
CA SER A 176 -3.97 0.86 -22.31
C SER A 176 -3.10 1.30 -21.14
N TYR A 177 -3.74 1.79 -20.08
CA TYR A 177 -3.03 2.06 -18.84
C TYR A 177 -2.35 0.79 -18.31
N SER A 178 -1.13 0.94 -17.80
CA SER A 178 -0.52 -0.08 -16.96
C SER A 178 -1.21 -0.07 -15.60
N ARG A 179 -1.76 -1.22 -15.20
CA ARG A 179 -2.54 -1.35 -13.97
C ARG A 179 -1.97 -2.45 -13.09
N ASP A 180 -1.96 -2.21 -11.77
CA ASP A 180 -1.70 -3.21 -10.74
C ASP A 180 -2.82 -3.15 -9.70
N ARG A 181 -3.55 -4.26 -9.56
CA ARG A 181 -4.73 -4.36 -8.71
C ARG A 181 -4.56 -5.41 -7.63
N ASN A 182 -5.04 -5.08 -6.43
CA ASN A 182 -5.23 -6.02 -5.33
C ASN A 182 -6.42 -5.60 -4.45
N LEU A 183 -6.63 -6.27 -3.32
CA LEU A 183 -7.71 -5.96 -2.38
C LEU A 183 -7.70 -4.49 -1.92
N TRP A 184 -6.51 -3.91 -1.75
CA TRP A 184 -6.35 -2.57 -1.16
C TRP A 184 -6.51 -1.45 -2.16
N HIS A 185 -6.01 -1.62 -3.39
CA HIS A 185 -5.97 -0.56 -4.38
C HIS A 185 -5.93 -1.03 -5.83
N ILE A 186 -6.01 -0.07 -6.73
CA ILE A 186 -5.54 -0.19 -8.11
C ILE A 186 -4.66 1.02 -8.45
N SER A 187 -3.53 0.77 -9.12
CA SER A 187 -2.69 1.82 -9.69
C SER A 187 -2.90 1.96 -11.19
N HIS A 188 -2.72 3.17 -11.70
CA HIS A 188 -2.77 3.48 -13.13
C HIS A 188 -1.54 4.30 -13.51
N GLU A 189 -0.82 3.85 -14.55
CA GLU A 189 0.34 4.53 -15.13
C GLU A 189 0.24 4.52 -16.66
N GLY A 190 0.98 5.40 -17.32
CA GLY A 190 1.09 5.46 -18.77
C GLY A 190 0.11 6.42 -19.44
N LEU A 191 0.08 6.41 -20.79
CA LEU A 191 -0.74 7.29 -21.61
C LEU A 191 -0.52 8.78 -21.27
N GLU A 192 -1.62 9.56 -21.11
CA GLU A 192 -1.55 10.99 -20.78
C GLU A 192 -0.88 11.27 -19.44
N LEU A 193 -0.80 10.28 -18.54
CA LEU A 193 -0.15 10.44 -17.23
C LEU A 193 1.37 10.56 -17.33
N GLU A 194 1.98 10.17 -18.47
CA GLU A 194 3.43 10.30 -18.68
C GLU A 194 3.90 11.76 -18.73
N ASP A 195 2.99 12.68 -19.11
CA ASP A 195 3.24 14.10 -19.04
C ASP A 195 2.46 14.72 -17.85
N PRO A 196 3.16 15.20 -16.79
CA PRO A 196 2.49 15.80 -15.64
C PRO A 196 1.66 17.05 -15.94
N SER A 197 1.80 17.66 -17.11
CA SER A 197 0.98 18.79 -17.54
C SER A 197 -0.40 18.41 -18.05
N ASN A 198 -0.62 17.13 -18.33
CA ASN A 198 -1.91 16.63 -18.80
C ASN A 198 -2.88 16.36 -17.64
N GLU A 199 -4.15 16.69 -17.85
CA GLU A 199 -5.23 16.28 -16.95
C GLU A 199 -5.55 14.79 -17.17
N PRO A 200 -5.71 13.99 -16.08
CA PRO A 200 -6.12 12.60 -16.21
C PRO A 200 -7.53 12.49 -16.77
N ASN A 201 -7.74 11.55 -17.70
CA ASN A 201 -9.08 11.22 -18.16
C ASN A 201 -9.76 10.25 -17.17
N TYR A 202 -10.32 10.79 -16.10
CA TYR A 202 -10.94 9.99 -15.03
C TYR A 202 -12.10 9.11 -15.51
N ASP A 203 -12.77 9.44 -16.62
CA ASP A 203 -13.86 8.64 -17.15
C ASP A 203 -13.38 7.29 -17.71
N ASP A 204 -12.20 7.25 -18.31
CA ASP A 204 -11.60 6.03 -18.87
C ASP A 204 -10.62 5.35 -17.88
N LEU A 205 -10.05 6.15 -16.97
CA LEU A 205 -9.01 5.70 -16.06
C LEU A 205 -9.58 4.92 -14.87
N LEU A 206 -10.62 5.48 -14.21
CA LEU A 206 -11.12 4.95 -12.95
C LEU A 206 -11.87 3.62 -13.12
N VAL A 207 -11.60 2.67 -12.21
CA VAL A 207 -12.16 1.31 -12.21
C VAL A 207 -12.91 0.99 -10.92
N LEU A 208 -12.40 1.47 -9.78
CA LEU A 208 -12.98 1.22 -8.46
C LEU A 208 -13.84 2.39 -7.99
N THR A 209 -13.59 3.57 -8.50
CA THR A 209 -14.10 4.82 -7.97
C THR A 209 -14.87 5.59 -9.04
N THR A 210 -15.92 6.28 -8.63
CA THR A 210 -16.64 7.26 -9.47
C THR A 210 -16.00 8.62 -9.30
N PRO A 211 -15.82 9.43 -10.38
CA PRO A 211 -15.40 10.83 -10.24
C PRO A 211 -16.28 11.55 -9.21
N PRO A 212 -15.71 12.36 -8.28
CA PRO A 212 -16.47 12.98 -7.19
C PRO A 212 -17.67 13.82 -7.66
N GLU A 213 -17.55 14.50 -8.80
CA GLU A 213 -18.65 15.29 -9.39
C GLU A 213 -19.82 14.42 -9.88
N LYS A 214 -19.57 13.15 -10.20
CA LYS A 214 -20.58 12.15 -10.62
C LYS A 214 -21.11 11.29 -9.48
N ALA A 215 -20.53 11.43 -8.28
CA ALA A 215 -20.98 10.71 -7.09
C ALA A 215 -22.36 11.17 -6.63
N PRO A 216 -23.13 10.35 -5.85
CA PRO A 216 -24.46 10.68 -5.39
C PRO A 216 -24.54 12.04 -4.64
N ASP A 217 -25.65 12.75 -4.83
CA ASP A 217 -25.93 14.03 -4.14
C ASP A 217 -26.32 13.82 -2.66
N GLU A 218 -26.62 12.60 -2.25
CA GLU A 218 -26.89 12.23 -0.87
C GLU A 218 -25.69 11.52 -0.25
N GLY A 219 -25.27 11.97 0.93
CA GLY A 219 -24.20 11.34 1.68
C GLY A 219 -24.68 10.07 2.42
N GLU A 220 -23.77 9.12 2.58
CA GLU A 220 -24.03 7.84 3.25
C GLU A 220 -23.23 7.71 4.54
N TYR A 221 -23.90 7.28 5.63
CA TYR A 221 -23.24 7.05 6.91
C TYR A 221 -22.61 5.67 6.98
N VAL A 222 -21.40 5.63 7.55
CA VAL A 222 -20.63 4.41 7.81
C VAL A 222 -20.19 4.43 9.27
N THR A 223 -20.42 3.31 9.96
CA THR A 223 -19.98 3.11 11.35
C THR A 223 -19.06 1.90 11.41
N MET A 224 -17.92 2.05 12.08
CA MET A 224 -16.94 0.98 12.27
C MET A 224 -16.57 0.86 13.74
N THR A 225 -16.43 -0.38 14.23
CA THR A 225 -15.87 -0.64 15.54
C THR A 225 -14.47 -1.26 15.41
N PHE A 226 -13.61 -0.92 16.35
CA PHE A 226 -12.25 -1.42 16.43
C PHE A 226 -11.97 -2.06 17.79
N GLU A 227 -11.12 -3.07 17.80
CA GLU A 227 -10.53 -3.67 19.00
C GLU A 227 -9.02 -3.81 18.79
N ALA A 228 -8.24 -3.22 19.70
CA ALA A 228 -6.77 -3.22 19.62
C ALA A 228 -6.22 -2.80 18.23
N GLY A 229 -6.82 -1.75 17.64
CA GLY A 229 -6.45 -1.21 16.33
C GLY A 229 -6.92 -2.02 15.12
N VAL A 230 -7.68 -3.10 15.31
CA VAL A 230 -8.20 -3.95 14.24
C VAL A 230 -9.70 -3.70 14.06
N PRO A 231 -10.20 -3.42 12.84
CA PRO A 231 -11.63 -3.26 12.61
C PRO A 231 -12.37 -4.60 12.81
N LYS A 232 -13.51 -4.55 13.48
CA LYS A 232 -14.33 -5.73 13.83
C LYS A 232 -15.69 -5.73 13.18
N THR A 233 -16.34 -4.56 13.11
CA THR A 233 -17.65 -4.46 12.49
C THR A 233 -17.72 -3.32 11.49
N LEU A 234 -18.57 -3.47 10.51
CA LEU A 234 -18.97 -2.42 9.57
C LEU A 234 -20.50 -2.33 9.60
N ASN A 235 -21.03 -1.15 9.92
CA ASN A 235 -22.48 -0.90 10.05
C ASN A 235 -23.21 -1.93 10.96
N GLY A 236 -22.54 -2.28 12.08
CA GLY A 236 -23.06 -3.24 13.08
C GLY A 236 -22.91 -4.72 12.71
N LYS A 237 -22.38 -5.06 11.53
CA LYS A 237 -22.13 -6.43 11.11
C LYS A 237 -20.67 -6.81 11.39
N GLU A 238 -20.44 -7.90 12.12
CA GLU A 238 -19.12 -8.49 12.31
C GLU A 238 -18.62 -9.12 11.01
N MET A 239 -17.39 -8.83 10.66
CA MET A 239 -16.78 -9.23 9.39
C MET A 239 -15.27 -9.41 9.56
N LYS A 240 -14.65 -10.23 8.69
CA LYS A 240 -13.20 -10.29 8.54
C LYS A 240 -12.65 -8.96 8.02
N VAL A 241 -11.38 -8.68 8.28
CA VAL A 241 -10.69 -7.46 7.77
C VAL A 241 -10.79 -7.37 6.24
N SER A 242 -10.56 -8.47 5.54
CA SER A 242 -10.65 -8.53 4.07
C SER A 242 -12.05 -8.19 3.54
N GLU A 243 -13.09 -8.66 4.23
CA GLU A 243 -14.48 -8.36 3.89
C GLU A 243 -14.84 -6.90 4.18
N ILE A 244 -14.37 -6.34 5.31
CA ILE A 244 -14.54 -4.91 5.64
C ILE A 244 -13.90 -4.05 4.55
N ILE A 245 -12.66 -4.34 4.15
CA ILE A 245 -11.97 -3.59 3.08
C ILE A 245 -12.76 -3.69 1.77
N THR A 246 -13.27 -4.88 1.43
CA THR A 246 -14.07 -5.09 0.21
C THR A 246 -15.34 -4.24 0.21
N GLU A 247 -16.08 -4.21 1.33
CA GLU A 247 -17.29 -3.40 1.43
C GLU A 247 -16.98 -1.90 1.47
N LEU A 248 -15.90 -1.49 2.16
CA LEU A 248 -15.44 -0.10 2.15
C LEU A 248 -14.99 0.36 0.76
N ASN A 249 -14.40 -0.53 -0.06
CA ASN A 249 -14.08 -0.24 -1.45
C ASN A 249 -15.32 0.10 -2.27
N LYS A 250 -16.42 -0.65 -2.07
CA LYS A 250 -17.70 -0.37 -2.76
C LYS A 250 -18.31 0.97 -2.30
N LEU A 251 -18.35 1.19 -0.99
CA LEU A 251 -18.90 2.42 -0.42
C LEU A 251 -18.06 3.65 -0.80
N GLY A 252 -16.75 3.57 -0.62
CA GLY A 252 -15.83 4.65 -0.97
C GLY A 252 -15.81 4.94 -2.46
N GLY A 253 -15.78 3.88 -3.29
CA GLY A 253 -15.83 4.01 -4.75
C GLY A 253 -17.11 4.69 -5.24
N LYS A 254 -18.27 4.32 -4.69
CA LYS A 254 -19.57 4.97 -4.97
C LYS A 254 -19.53 6.47 -4.69
N HIS A 255 -18.85 6.89 -3.64
CA HIS A 255 -18.78 8.28 -3.20
C HIS A 255 -17.55 9.04 -3.68
N GLY A 256 -16.76 8.50 -4.60
CA GLY A 256 -15.62 9.19 -5.19
C GLY A 256 -14.42 9.36 -4.25
N ILE A 257 -14.27 8.49 -3.24
CA ILE A 257 -13.24 8.58 -2.21
C ILE A 257 -12.00 7.79 -2.63
N GLY A 258 -10.82 8.31 -2.30
CA GLY A 258 -9.56 7.58 -2.40
C GLY A 258 -8.87 7.67 -3.76
N ILE A 259 -9.18 8.67 -4.57
CA ILE A 259 -8.44 8.98 -5.80
C ILE A 259 -7.24 9.85 -5.44
N VAL A 260 -6.04 9.43 -5.80
CA VAL A 260 -4.79 10.16 -5.54
C VAL A 260 -3.95 10.21 -6.82
N ASP A 261 -3.71 11.41 -7.33
CA ASP A 261 -2.73 11.68 -8.39
C ASP A 261 -1.43 12.18 -7.75
N ILE A 262 -0.34 11.46 -7.98
CA ILE A 262 0.95 11.73 -7.34
C ILE A 262 2.11 11.61 -8.34
N VAL A 263 3.03 12.56 -8.25
CA VAL A 263 4.40 12.41 -8.79
C VAL A 263 5.29 11.98 -7.64
N GLU A 264 5.59 10.68 -7.57
CA GLU A 264 6.37 10.06 -6.51
C GLU A 264 7.85 9.89 -6.86
N ASN A 265 8.69 9.73 -5.84
CA ASN A 265 10.09 9.39 -6.01
C ASN A 265 10.27 7.87 -5.94
N ARG A 266 10.63 7.24 -7.05
CA ARG A 266 10.95 5.81 -7.07
C ARG A 266 12.28 5.50 -6.40
N VAL A 267 12.40 4.32 -5.80
CA VAL A 267 13.65 3.83 -5.17
C VAL A 267 14.81 3.81 -6.18
N VAL A 268 14.51 3.55 -7.43
CA VAL A 268 15.49 3.57 -8.54
C VAL A 268 15.93 4.99 -8.93
N GLY A 269 15.47 6.04 -8.24
CA GLY A 269 15.97 7.42 -8.34
C GLY A 269 15.24 8.32 -9.32
N MET A 270 14.27 7.82 -10.08
CA MET A 270 13.44 8.63 -10.99
C MET A 270 12.13 9.05 -10.37
N LYS A 271 11.56 10.15 -10.85
CA LYS A 271 10.17 10.51 -10.57
C LYS A 271 9.23 9.76 -11.50
N SER A 272 8.07 9.37 -11.00
CA SER A 272 7.01 8.73 -11.77
C SER A 272 5.66 9.27 -11.33
N ARG A 273 4.76 9.50 -12.29
CA ARG A 273 3.38 9.86 -12.01
C ARG A 273 2.50 8.63 -12.10
N GLY A 274 1.62 8.48 -11.11
CA GLY A 274 0.58 7.46 -11.09
C GLY A 274 -0.69 8.00 -10.46
N VAL A 275 -1.82 7.47 -10.90
CA VAL A 275 -3.11 7.67 -10.24
C VAL A 275 -3.47 6.39 -9.51
N TYR A 276 -3.82 6.53 -8.24
CA TYR A 276 -4.19 5.43 -7.37
C TYR A 276 -5.63 5.55 -6.93
N GLU A 277 -6.35 4.44 -6.94
CA GLU A 277 -7.67 4.33 -6.33
C GLU A 277 -7.56 3.43 -5.10
N THR A 278 -7.79 3.99 -3.92
CA THR A 278 -7.73 3.26 -2.64
C THR A 278 -8.94 3.60 -1.78
N PRO A 279 -10.17 3.38 -2.28
CA PRO A 279 -11.38 3.91 -1.64
C PRO A 279 -11.59 3.37 -0.22
N GLY A 280 -11.56 2.07 -0.02
CA GLY A 280 -11.73 1.45 1.30
C GLY A 280 -10.57 1.72 2.23
N GLY A 281 -9.34 1.71 1.67
CA GLY A 281 -8.14 2.01 2.44
C GLY A 281 -8.13 3.43 2.99
N THR A 282 -8.56 4.40 2.22
CA THR A 282 -8.65 5.80 2.65
C THR A 282 -9.64 5.96 3.81
N ILE A 283 -10.80 5.28 3.74
CA ILE A 283 -11.79 5.32 4.83
C ILE A 283 -11.24 4.61 6.08
N LEU A 284 -10.62 3.43 5.92
CA LEU A 284 -10.08 2.66 7.04
C LEU A 284 -8.94 3.40 7.76
N MET A 285 -8.01 4.02 7.01
CA MET A 285 -6.94 4.84 7.55
C MET A 285 -7.49 6.03 8.33
N ALA A 286 -8.46 6.75 7.76
CA ALA A 286 -9.09 7.89 8.42
C ALA A 286 -9.81 7.49 9.72
N ALA A 287 -10.51 6.34 9.73
CA ALA A 287 -11.21 5.86 10.91
C ALA A 287 -10.25 5.44 12.02
N HIS A 288 -9.16 4.77 11.65
CA HIS A 288 -8.14 4.36 12.60
C HIS A 288 -7.42 5.57 13.22
N GLU A 289 -7.00 6.56 12.39
CA GLU A 289 -6.37 7.78 12.86
C GLU A 289 -7.29 8.56 13.80
N GLN A 290 -8.57 8.71 13.45
CA GLN A 290 -9.54 9.42 14.28
C GLN A 290 -9.67 8.79 15.67
N LEU A 291 -9.67 7.47 15.76
CA LEU A 291 -9.77 6.76 17.04
C LEU A 291 -8.48 6.91 17.87
N GLU A 292 -7.32 6.93 17.23
CA GLU A 292 -6.04 7.18 17.91
C GLU A 292 -5.95 8.59 18.51
N GLU A 293 -6.48 9.59 17.82
CA GLU A 293 -6.53 10.98 18.32
C GLU A 293 -7.29 11.09 19.66
N LEU A 294 -8.28 10.23 19.85
CA LEU A 294 -9.07 10.19 21.08
C LEU A 294 -8.34 9.49 22.24
N ILE A 295 -7.45 8.54 21.95
CA ILE A 295 -6.94 7.56 22.92
C ILE A 295 -5.46 7.77 23.26
N LEU A 296 -4.62 8.14 22.28
CA LEU A 296 -3.19 8.25 22.49
C LEU A 296 -2.81 9.63 23.04
N ASP A 297 -1.89 9.64 24.02
CA ASP A 297 -1.29 10.88 24.49
C ASP A 297 -0.42 11.55 23.42
N ARG A 298 -0.11 12.83 23.61
CA ARG A 298 0.60 13.66 22.64
C ARG A 298 1.96 13.10 22.23
N GLU A 299 2.74 12.64 23.19
CA GLU A 299 4.11 12.13 22.96
C GLU A 299 4.08 10.80 22.22
N THR A 300 3.18 9.90 22.61
CA THR A 300 2.98 8.59 21.96
C THR A 300 2.48 8.77 20.53
N LEU A 301 1.44 9.59 20.32
CA LEU A 301 0.88 9.85 18.99
C LEU A 301 1.93 10.47 18.04
N LYS A 302 2.69 11.47 18.53
CA LYS A 302 3.76 12.09 17.75
C LYS A 302 4.82 11.07 17.34
N THR A 303 5.35 10.31 18.29
CA THR A 303 6.41 9.31 18.04
C THR A 303 5.91 8.23 17.09
N LYS A 304 4.65 7.78 17.25
CA LYS A 304 4.03 6.81 16.35
C LYS A 304 3.93 7.36 14.92
N LYS A 305 3.52 8.62 14.71
CA LYS A 305 3.46 9.24 13.37
C LYS A 305 4.85 9.33 12.73
N ASP A 306 5.89 9.69 13.49
CA ASP A 306 7.27 9.71 12.98
C ASP A 306 7.73 8.30 12.55
N LEU A 307 7.45 7.29 13.34
CA LEU A 307 7.76 5.88 13.02
C LEU A 307 6.88 5.33 11.89
N GLY A 308 5.65 5.77 11.76
CA GLY A 308 4.75 5.43 10.64
C GLY A 308 5.30 5.91 9.30
N ASN A 309 5.83 7.13 9.25
CA ASN A 309 6.51 7.65 8.06
C ASN A 309 7.76 6.81 7.71
N LEU A 310 8.57 6.47 8.71
CA LEU A 310 9.73 5.61 8.50
C LEU A 310 9.31 4.20 8.03
N LEU A 311 8.23 3.65 8.58
CA LEU A 311 7.69 2.36 8.11
C LEU A 311 7.24 2.44 6.66
N ALA A 312 6.61 3.54 6.25
CA ALA A 312 6.19 3.73 4.87
C ALA A 312 7.38 3.67 3.90
N GLU A 313 8.49 4.32 4.24
CA GLU A 313 9.73 4.24 3.46
C GLU A 313 10.27 2.80 3.41
N VAL A 314 10.36 2.13 4.56
CA VAL A 314 10.85 0.75 4.67
C VAL A 314 10.01 -0.21 3.81
N VAL A 315 8.68 -0.07 3.84
CA VAL A 315 7.76 -0.90 3.03
C VAL A 315 7.87 -0.54 1.55
N TYR A 316 7.90 0.75 1.22
CA TYR A 316 8.03 1.23 -0.16
C TYR A 316 9.28 0.71 -0.86
N GLU A 317 10.40 0.66 -0.12
CA GLU A 317 11.71 0.18 -0.58
C GLU A 317 11.83 -1.35 -0.62
N GLY A 318 10.80 -2.11 -0.24
CA GLY A 318 10.83 -3.58 -0.24
C GLY A 318 11.57 -4.21 0.93
N LYS A 319 11.80 -3.48 2.01
CA LYS A 319 12.53 -3.91 3.20
C LYS A 319 11.63 -4.54 4.28
N TRP A 320 10.56 -5.22 3.86
CA TRP A 320 9.58 -5.84 4.77
C TRP A 320 10.20 -6.82 5.76
N TYR A 321 11.12 -7.66 5.30
CA TYR A 321 11.76 -8.70 6.12
C TYR A 321 13.07 -8.20 6.76
N THR A 322 13.02 -7.04 7.44
CA THR A 322 14.18 -6.46 8.11
C THR A 322 13.92 -6.26 9.60
N PRO A 323 14.97 -6.35 10.45
CA PRO A 323 14.83 -6.05 11.87
C PRO A 323 14.29 -4.64 12.16
N LEU A 324 14.58 -3.66 11.29
CA LEU A 324 14.04 -2.31 11.44
C LEU A 324 12.51 -2.29 11.33
N ARG A 325 11.96 -2.98 10.33
CA ARG A 325 10.49 -3.11 10.18
C ARG A 325 9.88 -3.79 11.42
N GLU A 326 10.49 -4.86 11.89
CA GLU A 326 10.01 -5.60 13.07
C GLU A 326 10.03 -4.76 14.35
N ALA A 327 11.10 -3.97 14.56
CA ALA A 327 11.22 -3.08 15.70
C ALA A 327 10.17 -1.95 15.68
N ILE A 328 9.93 -1.34 14.51
CA ILE A 328 8.88 -0.32 14.34
C ILE A 328 7.52 -0.95 14.62
N GLN A 329 7.23 -2.13 14.07
CA GLN A 329 5.96 -2.82 14.26
C GLN A 329 5.72 -3.16 15.73
N ALA A 330 6.74 -3.64 16.45
CA ALA A 330 6.63 -3.94 17.87
C ALA A 330 6.26 -2.68 18.69
N PHE A 331 6.86 -1.52 18.37
CA PHE A 331 6.46 -0.25 18.97
C PHE A 331 4.99 0.07 18.67
N VAL A 332 4.61 -0.01 17.40
CA VAL A 332 3.23 0.28 16.96
C VAL A 332 2.24 -0.63 17.67
N ASP A 333 2.48 -1.94 17.70
CA ASP A 333 1.56 -2.92 18.32
C ASP A 333 1.33 -2.65 19.80
N VAL A 334 2.35 -2.17 20.53
CA VAL A 334 2.19 -1.75 21.92
C VAL A 334 1.24 -0.56 22.04
N THR A 335 1.32 0.41 21.13
CA THR A 335 0.43 1.60 21.15
C THR A 335 -1.02 1.24 20.83
N GLN A 336 -1.24 0.15 20.08
CA GLN A 336 -2.56 -0.27 19.64
C GLN A 336 -3.41 -0.98 20.68
N LYS A 337 -2.79 -1.43 21.77
CA LYS A 337 -3.46 -2.25 22.80
C LYS A 337 -4.79 -1.70 23.28
N TYR A 338 -4.94 -0.39 23.35
CA TYR A 338 -6.15 0.30 23.83
C TYR A 338 -6.90 1.05 22.72
N VAL A 339 -6.47 0.95 21.47
CA VAL A 339 -7.16 1.57 20.32
C VAL A 339 -8.40 0.76 20.02
N THR A 340 -9.44 0.98 20.83
CA THR A 340 -10.72 0.25 20.84
C THR A 340 -11.85 1.25 20.97
N GLY A 341 -12.86 1.13 20.09
CA GLY A 341 -14.00 2.04 20.10
C GLY A 341 -14.78 2.02 18.80
N GLU A 342 -15.64 3.00 18.66
CA GLU A 342 -16.50 3.19 17.49
C GLU A 342 -16.21 4.53 16.80
N VAL A 343 -16.20 4.52 15.47
CA VAL A 343 -16.09 5.71 14.63
C VAL A 343 -17.21 5.74 13.62
N LYS A 344 -17.79 6.92 13.41
CA LYS A 344 -18.86 7.16 12.44
C LYS A 344 -18.47 8.28 11.49
N PHE A 345 -18.61 8.03 10.19
CA PHE A 345 -18.41 8.99 9.11
C PHE A 345 -19.65 9.17 8.27
N LYS A 346 -19.72 10.32 7.57
CA LYS A 346 -20.58 10.53 6.42
C LYS A 346 -19.71 10.65 5.18
N LEU A 347 -19.90 9.74 4.22
CA LEU A 347 -19.21 9.73 2.94
C LEU A 347 -19.98 10.59 1.94
N PHE A 348 -19.30 11.54 1.29
CA PHE A 348 -19.95 12.46 0.37
C PHE A 348 -18.98 13.07 -0.64
N LYS A 349 -19.15 12.77 -1.93
CA LYS A 349 -18.44 13.44 -3.04
C LYS A 349 -16.94 13.63 -2.79
N GLY A 350 -16.21 12.54 -2.61
CA GLY A 350 -14.77 12.52 -2.36
C GLY A 350 -14.36 12.84 -0.92
N ASN A 351 -15.31 13.17 -0.04
CA ASN A 351 -15.01 13.58 1.33
C ASN A 351 -15.44 12.53 2.35
N ILE A 352 -14.62 12.41 3.40
CA ILE A 352 -14.91 11.67 4.62
C ILE A 352 -15.19 12.69 5.71
N ILE A 353 -16.47 12.83 6.09
CA ILE A 353 -16.92 13.83 7.05
C ILE A 353 -17.09 13.15 8.41
N LYS A 354 -16.39 13.64 9.43
CA LYS A 354 -16.50 13.15 10.80
C LYS A 354 -17.92 13.32 11.33
N ALA A 355 -18.51 12.23 11.85
CA ALA A 355 -19.89 12.20 12.36
C ALA A 355 -20.01 11.71 13.80
N GLY A 356 -18.88 11.30 14.42
CA GLY A 356 -18.81 10.92 15.83
C GLY A 356 -17.79 9.82 16.08
N GLU A 357 -17.39 9.72 17.35
CA GLU A 357 -16.47 8.70 17.83
C GLU A 357 -16.67 8.47 19.31
N SER A 358 -16.36 7.26 19.78
CA SER A 358 -16.38 6.91 21.19
C SER A 358 -15.37 5.82 21.51
N SER A 359 -14.80 5.88 22.72
CA SER A 359 -13.90 4.84 23.22
C SER A 359 -14.00 4.73 24.74
N PRO A 360 -13.97 3.52 25.31
CA PRO A 360 -13.82 3.35 26.76
C PRO A 360 -12.44 3.80 27.28
N TYR A 361 -11.47 3.98 26.38
CA TYR A 361 -10.10 4.42 26.70
C TYR A 361 -9.84 5.89 26.32
N SER A 362 -10.90 6.66 26.06
CA SER A 362 -10.79 8.08 25.67
C SER A 362 -10.01 8.89 26.71
N LEU A 363 -9.03 9.65 26.26
CA LEU A 363 -8.36 10.68 27.06
C LEU A 363 -9.11 12.02 27.01
N TYR A 364 -10.11 12.15 26.13
CA TYR A 364 -10.96 13.34 26.10
C TYR A 364 -11.91 13.31 27.29
N ASN A 365 -11.74 14.29 28.18
CA ASN A 365 -12.60 14.50 29.33
C ASN A 365 -13.42 15.77 29.12
N GLU A 366 -14.72 15.62 28.92
CA GLU A 366 -15.64 16.74 28.65
C GLU A 366 -15.60 17.78 29.77
N SER A 367 -15.55 17.38 31.03
CA SER A 367 -15.52 18.29 32.15
C SER A 367 -14.23 19.13 32.23
N LEU A 368 -13.07 18.57 31.79
CA LEU A 368 -11.81 19.31 31.70
C LEU A 368 -11.74 20.22 30.46
N ALA A 369 -12.35 19.79 29.35
CA ALA A 369 -12.29 20.51 28.08
C ALA A 369 -13.41 21.53 27.91
N SER A 370 -14.45 21.49 28.74
CA SER A 370 -15.63 22.34 28.63
C SER A 370 -15.33 23.78 29.03
N PHE A 371 -15.82 24.72 28.22
CA PHE A 371 -15.82 26.16 28.56
C PHE A 371 -16.97 26.57 29.51
N THR A 372 -17.89 25.67 29.84
CA THR A 372 -19.14 25.96 30.58
C THR A 372 -19.21 25.30 31.97
N THR A 373 -18.37 24.31 32.23
CA THR A 373 -18.30 23.62 33.53
C THR A 373 -17.14 24.16 34.33
N GLY A 374 -17.29 24.17 35.66
CA GLY A 374 -16.32 24.75 36.59
C GLY A 374 -14.92 24.09 36.54
N ASP A 375 -13.99 24.79 37.10
CA ASP A 375 -12.56 24.49 37.09
C ASP A 375 -12.24 23.20 37.84
N LEU A 376 -11.80 22.16 37.13
CA LEU A 376 -11.34 20.91 37.71
C LEU A 376 -9.85 20.91 38.09
N TYR A 377 -9.12 21.98 37.74
CA TYR A 377 -7.74 22.22 38.16
C TYR A 377 -7.51 23.69 38.43
N ASP A 378 -6.47 24.04 39.21
CA ASP A 378 -6.11 25.43 39.50
C ASP A 378 -5.44 26.06 38.26
N HIS A 379 -6.08 27.07 37.68
CA HIS A 379 -5.56 27.80 36.50
C HIS A 379 -4.23 28.49 36.78
N HIS A 380 -3.89 28.79 38.06
CA HIS A 380 -2.61 29.35 38.48
C HIS A 380 -1.44 28.39 38.26
N ASP A 381 -1.66 27.09 38.14
CA ASP A 381 -0.62 26.13 37.82
C ASP A 381 0.03 26.43 36.44
N ALA A 382 -0.72 27.02 35.53
CA ALA A 382 -0.22 27.46 34.22
C ALA A 382 0.84 28.56 34.31
N ASP A 383 0.79 29.45 35.31
CA ASP A 383 1.74 30.56 35.48
C ASP A 383 3.17 30.05 35.67
N GLY A 384 3.33 29.08 36.58
CA GLY A 384 4.62 28.43 36.84
C GLY A 384 5.12 27.66 35.61
N PHE A 385 4.26 26.88 34.99
CA PHE A 385 4.58 26.13 33.77
C PHE A 385 5.04 27.05 32.66
N ILE A 386 4.27 28.10 32.34
CA ILE A 386 4.59 29.06 31.24
C ILE A 386 5.90 29.79 31.55
N THR A 387 6.14 30.17 32.80
CA THR A 387 7.38 30.85 33.20
C THR A 387 8.62 29.99 32.92
N LEU A 388 8.62 28.72 33.32
CA LEU A 388 9.74 27.82 33.14
C LEU A 388 9.86 27.35 31.68
N PHE A 389 8.77 27.01 31.02
CA PHE A 389 8.74 26.55 29.63
C PHE A 389 9.16 27.67 28.68
N GLY A 390 8.81 28.93 29.00
CA GLY A 390 9.16 30.11 28.22
C GLY A 390 10.55 30.70 28.51
N LEU A 391 11.27 30.18 29.54
CA LEU A 391 12.54 30.73 29.99
C LEU A 391 13.61 30.81 28.85
N PRO A 392 13.82 29.79 28.01
CA PRO A 392 14.77 29.87 26.90
C PRO A 392 14.46 31.02 25.92
N LEU A 393 13.16 31.23 25.63
CA LEU A 393 12.71 32.33 24.76
C LEU A 393 13.01 33.71 25.38
N LYS A 394 12.73 33.85 26.67
CA LYS A 394 13.02 35.08 27.44
C LYS A 394 14.51 35.39 27.45
N VAL A 395 15.35 34.41 27.78
CA VAL A 395 16.82 34.58 27.81
C VAL A 395 17.36 34.95 26.43
N ARG A 396 16.90 34.29 25.38
CA ARG A 396 17.28 34.63 24.00
C ARG A 396 16.88 36.07 23.66
N ALA A 397 15.65 36.50 23.96
CA ALA A 397 15.19 37.85 23.68
C ALA A 397 16.03 38.91 24.42
N MET A 398 16.35 38.68 25.69
CA MET A 398 17.22 39.57 26.48
C MET A 398 18.61 39.69 25.83
N LYS A 399 19.18 38.58 25.38
CA LYS A 399 20.51 38.57 24.72
C LYS A 399 20.51 39.33 23.41
N MET A 400 19.47 39.16 22.58
CA MET A 400 19.34 39.88 21.31
C MET A 400 19.20 41.40 21.53
N GLN A 401 18.44 41.83 22.52
CA GLN A 401 18.29 43.23 22.89
C GLN A 401 19.63 43.86 23.37
N GLU A 402 20.43 43.08 24.13
CA GLU A 402 21.76 43.50 24.56
C GLU A 402 22.71 43.74 23.37
N LEU A 403 22.72 42.81 22.40
CA LEU A 403 23.52 42.90 21.19
C LEU A 403 23.12 44.09 20.31
N GLU A 404 21.84 44.32 20.13
CA GLU A 404 21.32 45.48 19.38
C GLU A 404 21.73 46.79 20.00
N LYS A 405 21.66 46.94 21.33
CA LYS A 405 22.13 48.13 22.04
C LYS A 405 23.64 48.37 21.88
N ASN A 406 24.42 47.28 21.78
CA ASN A 406 25.88 47.39 21.62
C ASN A 406 26.28 47.73 20.18
N ASN A 407 25.52 47.30 19.19
CA ASN A 407 25.76 47.59 17.78
C ASN A 407 25.32 49.03 17.37
N ASN A 408 24.47 49.65 18.17
CA ASN A 408 24.00 51.02 17.97
C ASN A 408 24.84 52.07 18.73
N LYS A 409 25.90 51.65 19.41
CA LYS A 409 26.94 52.49 20.01
C LYS A 409 28.21 52.51 19.15
#